data_a07267f2dbec91c21e70379fce9bd7f2
#
_entry.id   a07267f2dbec91c21e70379fce9bd7f2
#
_cell.length_a   1.000
_cell.length_b   1.000
_cell.length_c   1.000
_cell.angle_alpha   90.00
_cell.angle_beta   90.00
_cell.angle_gamma   90.00
#
_symmetry.space_group_name_H-M   'P 1'
#
loop_
_entity.id
_entity.type
_entity.pdbx_description
1 polymer ?
#
loop_
_entity_poly.entity_id
_entity_poly.type
_entity_poly.pdbx_seq_one_letter_code
_entity_poly.pdbx_strand_id
1 'polypeptide(L)'
;MPAVAESPQNARRNAAMTLTPTLTPDIAARFAAVALGHVGREYPNKPGHVLAGPADARTPAALHPAFHGSYDWHSCVHGTWLLARVLRLFPDGPQAPAIRARLDAQLTPATVAGECAYFAAPTARGFERPYGWGWLLKLADALAALPERRWSEALAPLAAVIVRRFAEFLPVASYPVRVGTHFNTAFALRLAADYAEGAGDAGLTTLLHDTAVGWYGEDADCPAWGEPGGDDFLSSALIEAECMRRLLPPARFAPWFDRFLPGLAASRPATLFRPAGVTDRSDGKIAHLDGLNLSRAWCFRALAASLGPDDPRQPPLRAAAEAHLAAGLPHVTGDYMGEHWLATFALLALEAGPGAGAGTGAETGAAGDARDGGKCF
;
A
#
# COMPACT_ATOMS: atom_id res chain seq x y z
N MET A 1 35.55 -44.64 2.13
CA MET A 1 34.69 -44.34 3.27
C MET A 1 33.26 -44.29 2.75
N PRO A 2 32.33 -45.13 3.22
CA PRO A 2 30.96 -45.11 2.73
C PRO A 2 30.21 -43.91 3.31
N ALA A 3 29.39 -43.22 2.46
CA ALA A 3 28.52 -42.15 2.85
C ALA A 3 27.43 -42.68 3.80
N VAL A 4 27.26 -42.01 4.93
CA VAL A 4 26.21 -42.32 5.91
C VAL A 4 24.89 -41.80 5.30
N ALA A 5 23.97 -42.70 4.99
CA ALA A 5 22.64 -42.37 4.57
C ALA A 5 21.85 -41.71 5.73
N GLU A 6 21.40 -40.49 5.53
CA GLU A 6 20.50 -39.81 6.49
C GLU A 6 19.18 -40.60 6.63
N SER A 7 18.78 -40.78 7.88
CA SER A 7 17.55 -41.55 8.18
C SER A 7 16.30 -40.77 7.76
N PRO A 8 15.22 -41.47 7.32
CA PRO A 8 13.95 -40.86 6.92
C PRO A 8 13.25 -40.03 8.02
N GLN A 9 13.67 -40.15 9.27
CA GLN A 9 13.15 -39.36 10.38
C GLN A 9 13.75 -37.94 10.47
N ASN A 10 14.97 -37.73 9.96
CA ASN A 10 15.57 -36.38 9.87
C ASN A 10 15.01 -35.57 8.72
N ALA A 11 14.62 -36.20 7.62
CA ALA A 11 13.94 -35.53 6.51
C ALA A 11 12.53 -35.03 6.88
N ARG A 12 11.88 -35.68 7.85
CA ARG A 12 10.55 -35.25 8.34
C ARG A 12 10.60 -34.14 9.41
N ARG A 13 11.75 -33.87 10.02
CA ARG A 13 11.93 -32.76 10.97
C ARG A 13 12.24 -31.43 10.29
N ASN A 14 12.71 -31.42 9.05
CA ASN A 14 13.00 -30.22 8.28
C ASN A 14 11.81 -29.72 7.41
N ALA A 15 10.69 -30.41 7.42
CA ALA A 15 9.40 -29.84 7.02
C ALA A 15 8.80 -29.08 8.23
N ALA A 16 9.56 -28.15 8.81
CA ALA A 16 8.99 -27.10 9.61
C ALA A 16 8.02 -26.38 8.67
N MET A 17 6.71 -26.51 8.92
CA MET A 17 5.70 -25.61 8.37
C MET A 17 6.22 -24.21 8.66
N THR A 18 6.81 -23.57 7.67
CA THR A 18 7.09 -22.15 7.71
C THR A 18 5.72 -21.50 7.78
N LEU A 19 5.30 -21.17 9.01
CA LEU A 19 4.06 -20.41 9.23
C LEU A 19 4.21 -19.13 8.42
N THR A 20 3.37 -18.94 7.42
CA THR A 20 3.28 -17.69 6.68
C THR A 20 3.12 -16.55 7.68
N PRO A 21 4.04 -15.58 7.76
CA PRO A 21 3.92 -14.48 8.71
C PRO A 21 2.60 -13.77 8.50
N THR A 22 1.80 -13.71 9.56
CA THR A 22 0.51 -13.00 9.59
C THR A 22 0.62 -11.80 10.51
N LEU A 23 -0.23 -10.80 10.31
CA LEU A 23 -0.29 -9.65 11.18
C LEU A 23 -0.83 -10.08 12.55
N THR A 24 0.04 -10.09 13.56
CA THR A 24 -0.33 -10.37 14.96
C THR A 24 -0.54 -9.06 15.74
N PRO A 25 -1.28 -9.07 16.88
CA PRO A 25 -1.41 -7.91 17.75
C PRO A 25 -0.06 -7.29 18.14
N ASP A 26 0.95 -8.13 18.44
CA ASP A 26 2.30 -7.68 18.83
C ASP A 26 3.03 -6.98 17.67
N ILE A 27 2.94 -7.51 16.45
CA ILE A 27 3.52 -6.89 15.26
C ILE A 27 2.82 -5.56 14.99
N ALA A 28 1.50 -5.52 15.06
CA ALA A 28 0.71 -4.30 14.87
C ALA A 28 1.04 -3.23 15.91
N ALA A 29 1.18 -3.61 17.18
CA ALA A 29 1.56 -2.69 18.25
C ALA A 29 2.97 -2.11 18.05
N ARG A 30 3.92 -2.92 17.58
CA ARG A 30 5.28 -2.45 17.24
C ARG A 30 5.25 -1.47 16.07
N PHE A 31 4.54 -1.78 14.99
CA PHE A 31 4.41 -0.88 13.84
C PHE A 31 3.75 0.44 14.23
N ALA A 32 2.69 0.39 15.05
CA ALA A 32 2.05 1.60 15.55
C ALA A 32 2.99 2.44 16.44
N ALA A 33 3.81 1.81 17.30
CA ALA A 33 4.80 2.50 18.11
C ALA A 33 5.83 3.24 17.26
N VAL A 34 6.34 2.58 16.18
CA VAL A 34 7.25 3.20 15.20
C VAL A 34 6.59 4.41 14.54
N ALA A 35 5.36 4.25 13.99
CA ALA A 35 4.66 5.34 13.32
C ALA A 35 4.36 6.51 14.26
N LEU A 36 3.92 6.26 15.50
CA LEU A 36 3.71 7.29 16.53
C LEU A 36 4.99 8.07 16.85
N GLY A 37 6.16 7.43 16.73
CA GLY A 37 7.47 8.04 16.97
C GLY A 37 7.87 9.07 15.91
N HIS A 38 7.33 9.00 14.70
CA HIS A 38 7.75 9.88 13.61
C HIS A 38 6.65 10.76 13.00
N VAL A 39 5.36 10.37 12.97
CA VAL A 39 4.31 11.16 12.29
C VAL A 39 4.07 12.55 12.90
N GLY A 40 4.53 12.82 14.11
CA GLY A 40 4.49 14.14 14.72
C GLY A 40 5.86 14.81 14.83
N ARG A 41 6.92 14.17 14.32
CA ARG A 41 8.28 14.69 14.43
C ARG A 41 8.60 15.54 13.20
N GLU A 42 8.71 16.86 13.39
CA GLU A 42 8.91 17.81 12.31
C GLU A 42 10.28 17.67 11.64
N TYR A 43 11.34 17.33 12.39
CA TYR A 43 12.71 17.26 11.87
C TYR A 43 13.40 15.92 12.20
N PRO A 44 14.30 15.41 11.29
CA PRO A 44 14.67 15.99 9.99
C PRO A 44 13.52 15.92 8.99
N ASN A 45 13.46 16.90 8.04
CA ASN A 45 12.39 16.96 7.04
C ASN A 45 12.94 17.38 5.66
N LYS A 46 12.42 16.76 4.62
CA LYS A 46 12.70 17.07 3.22
C LYS A 46 11.41 17.63 2.58
N PRO A 47 11.17 18.93 2.65
CA PRO A 47 10.01 19.53 2.02
C PRO A 47 10.14 19.50 0.50
N GLY A 48 9.19 18.91 -0.21
CA GLY A 48 9.10 18.95 -1.68
C GLY A 48 8.56 20.29 -2.20
N HIS A 49 8.82 21.40 -1.49
CA HIS A 49 8.22 22.70 -1.72
C HIS A 49 8.95 23.52 -2.78
N VAL A 50 8.20 24.18 -3.67
CA VAL A 50 8.73 25.10 -4.68
C VAL A 50 8.64 26.52 -4.15
N LEU A 51 9.79 27.21 -4.05
CA LEU A 51 9.85 28.61 -3.64
C LEU A 51 9.61 29.52 -4.85
N ALA A 52 8.54 30.32 -4.82
CA ALA A 52 8.30 31.39 -5.79
C ALA A 52 8.94 32.73 -5.34
N GLY A 53 9.32 32.82 -4.07
CA GLY A 53 10.00 33.99 -3.50
C GLY A 53 10.47 33.75 -2.06
N PRO A 54 11.19 34.69 -1.45
CA PRO A 54 11.74 34.53 -0.10
C PRO A 54 10.69 34.25 0.98
N ALA A 55 9.46 34.74 0.80
CA ALA A 55 8.35 34.53 1.75
C ALA A 55 7.83 33.09 1.75
N ASP A 56 8.19 32.28 0.74
CA ASP A 56 7.80 30.87 0.67
C ASP A 56 8.71 29.94 1.50
N ALA A 57 9.82 30.46 2.01
CA ALA A 57 10.71 29.73 2.91
C ALA A 57 10.09 29.63 4.30
N ARG A 58 9.22 28.61 4.49
CA ARG A 58 8.48 28.35 5.72
C ARG A 58 8.87 27.00 6.31
N THR A 59 8.61 26.81 7.62
CA THR A 59 8.83 25.53 8.29
C THR A 59 7.86 24.45 7.75
N PRO A 60 8.21 23.16 7.87
CA PRO A 60 7.30 22.08 7.50
C PRO A 60 5.90 22.21 8.13
N ALA A 61 5.82 22.50 9.41
CA ALA A 61 4.53 22.68 10.11
C ALA A 61 3.73 23.88 9.60
N ALA A 62 4.40 24.95 9.16
CA ALA A 62 3.72 26.11 8.58
C ALA A 62 3.21 25.86 7.15
N LEU A 63 3.87 24.95 6.39
CA LEU A 63 3.46 24.54 5.06
C LEU A 63 2.36 23.47 5.12
N HIS A 64 2.54 22.49 6.00
CA HIS A 64 1.74 21.27 6.10
C HIS A 64 1.28 21.01 7.54
N PRO A 65 0.30 21.76 8.03
CA PRO A 65 -0.10 21.68 9.44
C PRO A 65 -0.68 20.32 9.85
N ALA A 66 -1.23 19.56 8.91
CA ALA A 66 -1.68 18.19 9.17
C ALA A 66 -0.56 17.14 8.98
N PHE A 67 0.33 17.33 7.99
CA PHE A 67 1.28 16.29 7.57
C PHE A 67 2.74 16.78 7.52
N HIS A 68 3.16 17.52 8.54
CA HIS A 68 4.52 18.04 8.69
C HIS A 68 5.52 17.06 9.30
N GLY A 69 5.04 15.95 9.84
CA GLY A 69 5.89 14.98 10.52
C GLY A 69 6.58 14.01 9.55
N SER A 70 7.32 13.07 10.13
CA SER A 70 8.16 12.12 9.38
C SER A 70 9.29 12.82 8.60
N TYR A 71 9.87 12.16 7.60
CA TYR A 71 10.91 12.75 6.78
C TYR A 71 10.36 13.67 5.67
N ASP A 72 9.16 13.34 5.17
CA ASP A 72 8.46 14.06 4.11
C ASP A 72 6.94 13.90 4.23
N TRP A 73 6.21 14.66 3.42
CA TRP A 73 4.75 14.72 3.47
C TRP A 73 4.09 13.36 3.27
N HIS A 74 4.47 12.61 2.23
CA HIS A 74 3.86 11.31 1.95
C HIS A 74 4.16 10.28 3.05
N SER A 75 5.34 10.30 3.65
CA SER A 75 5.67 9.41 4.78
C SER A 75 4.83 9.70 6.00
N CYS A 76 4.50 10.97 6.26
CA CYS A 76 3.55 11.34 7.31
C CYS A 76 2.14 10.83 6.99
N VAL A 77 1.69 10.95 5.73
CA VAL A 77 0.37 10.48 5.28
C VAL A 77 0.24 8.96 5.44
N HIS A 78 1.20 8.19 4.90
CA HIS A 78 1.08 6.73 4.98
C HIS A 78 1.40 6.17 6.38
N GLY A 79 2.23 6.85 7.18
CA GLY A 79 2.37 6.55 8.60
C GLY A 79 1.06 6.75 9.36
N THR A 80 0.31 7.81 9.05
CA THR A 80 -1.04 8.06 9.57
C THR A 80 -2.04 7.00 9.09
N TRP A 81 -1.94 6.55 7.83
CA TRP A 81 -2.72 5.41 7.32
C TRP A 81 -2.44 4.13 8.12
N LEU A 82 -1.17 3.83 8.41
CA LEU A 82 -0.80 2.68 9.23
C LEU A 82 -1.47 2.75 10.60
N LEU A 83 -1.44 3.91 11.25
CA LEU A 83 -2.11 4.11 12.55
C LEU A 83 -3.61 3.86 12.45
N ALA A 84 -4.28 4.40 11.43
CA ALA A 84 -5.72 4.19 11.21
C ALA A 84 -6.04 2.70 10.97
N ARG A 85 -5.22 1.98 10.19
CA ARG A 85 -5.39 0.55 9.96
C ARG A 85 -5.20 -0.28 11.21
N VAL A 86 -4.14 -0.01 11.99
CA VAL A 86 -3.90 -0.71 13.27
C VAL A 86 -5.05 -0.46 14.23
N LEU A 87 -5.54 0.78 14.34
CA LEU A 87 -6.67 1.11 15.21
C LEU A 87 -7.94 0.34 14.81
N ARG A 88 -8.21 0.19 13.52
CA ARG A 88 -9.35 -0.58 13.02
C ARG A 88 -9.26 -2.06 13.36
N LEU A 89 -8.07 -2.66 13.16
CA LEU A 89 -7.86 -4.10 13.35
C LEU A 89 -7.73 -4.50 14.82
N PHE A 90 -7.20 -3.59 15.63
CA PHE A 90 -6.93 -3.79 17.05
C PHE A 90 -7.41 -2.58 17.87
N PRO A 91 -8.73 -2.33 17.93
CA PRO A 91 -9.31 -1.12 18.55
C PRO A 91 -9.02 -0.99 20.04
N ASP A 92 -8.74 -2.10 20.72
CA ASP A 92 -8.39 -2.19 22.13
C ASP A 92 -6.91 -2.50 22.36
N GLY A 93 -6.10 -2.41 21.29
CA GLY A 93 -4.65 -2.64 21.36
C GLY A 93 -3.94 -1.59 22.23
N PRO A 94 -2.73 -1.91 22.73
CA PRO A 94 -2.01 -1.05 23.70
C PRO A 94 -1.70 0.35 23.12
N GLN A 95 -1.63 0.52 21.82
CA GLN A 95 -1.38 1.80 21.16
C GLN A 95 -2.65 2.58 20.82
N ALA A 96 -3.84 2.00 20.95
CA ALA A 96 -5.10 2.60 20.52
C ALA A 96 -5.38 3.98 21.17
N PRO A 97 -5.16 4.21 22.48
CA PRO A 97 -5.33 5.54 23.05
C PRO A 97 -4.38 6.59 22.45
N ALA A 98 -3.11 6.23 22.24
CA ALA A 98 -2.12 7.13 21.65
C ALA A 98 -2.41 7.43 20.18
N ILE A 99 -2.90 6.45 19.42
CA ILE A 99 -3.33 6.63 18.04
C ILE A 99 -4.50 7.61 17.98
N ARG A 100 -5.54 7.42 18.80
CA ARG A 100 -6.69 8.34 18.85
C ARG A 100 -6.26 9.77 19.17
N ALA A 101 -5.42 9.95 20.19
CA ALA A 101 -4.90 11.27 20.56
C ALA A 101 -4.09 11.91 19.41
N ARG A 102 -3.30 11.12 18.67
CA ARG A 102 -2.56 11.61 17.50
C ARG A 102 -3.50 12.04 16.38
N LEU A 103 -4.48 11.23 16.02
CA LEU A 103 -5.43 11.54 14.96
C LEU A 103 -6.29 12.76 15.33
N ASP A 104 -6.70 12.91 16.60
CA ASP A 104 -7.44 14.08 17.10
C ASP A 104 -6.63 15.38 16.98
N ALA A 105 -5.33 15.34 17.29
CA ALA A 105 -4.45 16.50 17.16
C ALA A 105 -4.09 16.85 15.71
N GLN A 106 -4.00 15.85 14.84
CA GLN A 106 -3.52 16.00 13.48
C GLN A 106 -4.64 16.33 12.46
N LEU A 107 -5.78 15.66 12.58
CA LEU A 107 -6.88 15.74 11.61
C LEU A 107 -8.01 16.60 12.16
N THR A 108 -7.80 17.92 12.13
CA THR A 108 -8.80 18.92 12.49
C THR A 108 -9.23 19.71 11.25
N PRO A 109 -10.43 20.34 11.25
CA PRO A 109 -10.83 21.23 10.15
C PRO A 109 -9.79 22.32 9.85
N ALA A 110 -9.13 22.86 10.88
CA ALA A 110 -8.14 23.93 10.71
C ALA A 110 -6.84 23.43 10.04
N THR A 111 -6.29 22.29 10.48
CA THR A 111 -5.07 21.71 9.88
C THR A 111 -5.32 21.29 8.45
N VAL A 112 -6.46 20.66 8.16
CA VAL A 112 -6.83 20.23 6.81
C VAL A 112 -7.11 21.43 5.88
N ALA A 113 -7.71 22.52 6.40
CA ALA A 113 -7.87 23.75 5.61
C ALA A 113 -6.50 24.34 5.19
N GLY A 114 -5.48 24.26 6.05
CA GLY A 114 -4.11 24.65 5.72
C GLY A 114 -3.52 23.82 4.59
N GLU A 115 -3.71 22.49 4.61
CA GLU A 115 -3.30 21.61 3.50
C GLU A 115 -4.03 21.97 2.19
N CYS A 116 -5.35 22.18 2.24
CA CYS A 116 -6.12 22.60 1.07
C CYS A 116 -5.61 23.93 0.49
N ALA A 117 -5.28 24.89 1.35
CA ALA A 117 -4.72 26.17 0.92
C ALA A 117 -3.35 25.99 0.24
N TYR A 118 -2.49 25.09 0.77
CA TYR A 118 -1.23 24.75 0.12
C TYR A 118 -1.45 24.17 -1.29
N PHE A 119 -2.31 23.16 -1.42
CA PHE A 119 -2.62 22.56 -2.72
C PHE A 119 -3.29 23.52 -3.70
N ALA A 120 -3.92 24.61 -3.24
CA ALA A 120 -4.48 25.62 -4.11
C ALA A 120 -3.44 26.54 -4.78
N ALA A 121 -2.18 26.57 -4.25
CA ALA A 121 -1.13 27.35 -4.83
C ALA A 121 -0.70 26.84 -6.22
N PRO A 122 -0.47 27.73 -7.23
CA PRO A 122 -0.02 27.30 -8.56
C PRO A 122 1.29 26.49 -8.54
N THR A 123 2.19 26.79 -7.63
CA THR A 123 3.48 26.09 -7.42
C THR A 123 3.31 24.66 -6.91
N ALA A 124 2.16 24.33 -6.29
CA ALA A 124 1.87 23.01 -5.74
C ALA A 124 1.21 22.03 -6.75
N ARG A 125 1.09 22.42 -8.03
CA ARG A 125 0.42 21.59 -9.05
C ARG A 125 1.01 20.18 -9.18
N GLY A 126 2.32 20.04 -9.04
CA GLY A 126 3.05 18.77 -9.13
C GLY A 126 3.46 18.19 -7.77
N PHE A 127 3.09 18.83 -6.67
CA PHE A 127 3.48 18.39 -5.33
C PHE A 127 2.91 17.00 -5.05
N GLU A 128 3.79 16.09 -4.62
CA GLU A 128 3.48 14.70 -4.27
C GLU A 128 2.87 13.82 -5.38
N ARG A 129 2.93 14.27 -6.64
CA ARG A 129 2.33 13.58 -7.78
C ARG A 129 3.17 12.40 -8.27
N PRO A 130 2.57 11.20 -8.42
CA PRO A 130 1.21 10.83 -8.00
C PRO A 130 1.19 10.03 -6.68
N TYR A 131 2.36 9.71 -6.10
CA TYR A 131 2.55 8.79 -4.99
C TYR A 131 1.81 9.22 -3.72
N GLY A 132 2.10 10.44 -3.26
CA GLY A 132 1.45 11.00 -2.08
C GLY A 132 -0.05 11.18 -2.25
N TRP A 133 -0.51 11.45 -3.50
CA TRP A 133 -1.94 11.53 -3.80
C TRP A 133 -2.63 10.18 -3.59
N GLY A 134 -2.03 9.08 -4.08
CA GLY A 134 -2.53 7.73 -3.86
C GLY A 134 -2.60 7.38 -2.38
N TRP A 135 -1.56 7.72 -1.62
CA TRP A 135 -1.54 7.48 -0.17
C TRP A 135 -2.57 8.29 0.59
N LEU A 136 -2.83 9.55 0.20
CA LEU A 136 -3.87 10.34 0.87
C LEU A 136 -5.26 9.74 0.66
N LEU A 137 -5.58 9.30 -0.55
CA LEU A 137 -6.85 8.62 -0.81
C LEU A 137 -6.94 7.30 -0.05
N LYS A 138 -5.85 6.54 0.04
CA LYS A 138 -5.77 5.32 0.85
C LYS A 138 -6.00 5.59 2.34
N LEU A 139 -5.46 6.71 2.87
CA LEU A 139 -5.75 7.16 4.23
C LEU A 139 -7.23 7.53 4.40
N ALA A 140 -7.80 8.27 3.46
CA ALA A 140 -9.21 8.68 3.53
C ALA A 140 -10.15 7.46 3.57
N ASP A 141 -9.89 6.42 2.77
CA ASP A 141 -10.60 5.15 2.79
C ASP A 141 -10.48 4.46 4.17
N ALA A 142 -9.28 4.38 4.72
CA ALA A 142 -9.05 3.75 6.03
C ALA A 142 -9.76 4.48 7.17
N LEU A 143 -9.79 5.81 7.17
CA LEU A 143 -10.50 6.63 8.17
C LEU A 143 -12.02 6.53 8.03
N ALA A 144 -12.53 6.43 6.79
CA ALA A 144 -13.96 6.24 6.54
C ALA A 144 -14.48 4.91 7.10
N ALA A 145 -13.60 3.93 7.26
CA ALA A 145 -13.92 2.62 7.81
C ALA A 145 -13.86 2.54 9.35
N LEU A 146 -13.47 3.63 10.03
CA LEU A 146 -13.46 3.72 11.49
C LEU A 146 -14.82 4.21 12.01
N PRO A 147 -15.22 3.83 13.25
CA PRO A 147 -16.45 4.33 13.86
C PRO A 147 -16.36 5.85 14.19
N GLU A 148 -15.16 6.36 14.45
CA GLU A 148 -14.90 7.78 14.76
C GLU A 148 -14.93 8.64 13.48
N ARG A 149 -16.13 9.04 13.05
CA ARG A 149 -16.37 9.79 11.79
C ARG A 149 -15.66 11.14 11.70
N ARG A 150 -15.35 11.78 12.82
CA ARG A 150 -14.75 13.13 12.87
C ARG A 150 -13.47 13.27 12.05
N TRP A 151 -12.64 12.21 11.96
CA TRP A 151 -11.38 12.24 11.23
C TRP A 151 -11.61 12.15 9.71
N SER A 152 -12.50 11.26 9.27
CA SER A 152 -12.86 11.15 7.87
C SER A 152 -13.58 12.40 7.38
N GLU A 153 -14.47 12.99 8.18
CA GLU A 153 -15.15 14.25 7.89
C GLU A 153 -14.17 15.42 7.78
N ALA A 154 -13.21 15.51 8.72
CA ALA A 154 -12.17 16.54 8.65
C ALA A 154 -11.29 16.40 7.41
N LEU A 155 -10.90 15.17 6.99
CA LEU A 155 -10.04 14.93 5.84
C LEU A 155 -10.76 15.07 4.50
N ALA A 156 -12.08 14.94 4.45
CA ALA A 156 -12.87 14.90 3.22
C ALA A 156 -12.59 16.08 2.24
N PRO A 157 -12.43 17.34 2.69
CA PRO A 157 -12.09 18.43 1.78
C PRO A 157 -10.77 18.22 1.03
N LEU A 158 -9.73 17.71 1.72
CA LEU A 158 -8.44 17.44 1.10
C LEU A 158 -8.51 16.23 0.16
N ALA A 159 -9.24 15.17 0.52
CA ALA A 159 -9.49 14.04 -0.37
C ALA A 159 -10.17 14.52 -1.68
N ALA A 160 -11.15 15.40 -1.60
CA ALA A 160 -11.81 15.99 -2.78
C ALA A 160 -10.83 16.82 -3.65
N VAL A 161 -9.87 17.53 -3.03
CA VAL A 161 -8.79 18.22 -3.78
C VAL A 161 -7.95 17.20 -4.54
N ILE A 162 -7.56 16.09 -3.92
CA ILE A 162 -6.73 15.07 -4.58
C ILE A 162 -7.50 14.34 -5.69
N VAL A 163 -8.77 13.98 -5.49
CA VAL A 163 -9.62 13.42 -6.57
C VAL A 163 -9.62 14.35 -7.80
N ARG A 164 -9.81 15.65 -7.59
CA ARG A 164 -9.75 16.64 -8.67
C ARG A 164 -8.36 16.68 -9.33
N ARG A 165 -7.26 16.56 -8.56
CA ARG A 165 -5.90 16.47 -9.11
C ARG A 165 -5.71 15.26 -10.02
N PHE A 166 -6.24 14.09 -9.66
CA PHE A 166 -6.27 12.94 -10.56
C PHE A 166 -7.07 13.23 -11.83
N ALA A 167 -8.27 13.82 -11.70
CA ALA A 167 -9.12 14.16 -12.85
C ALA A 167 -8.48 15.19 -13.80
N GLU A 168 -7.69 16.12 -13.28
CA GLU A 168 -6.95 17.11 -14.07
C GLU A 168 -5.67 16.54 -14.71
N PHE A 169 -5.01 15.58 -14.04
CA PHE A 169 -3.70 15.08 -14.46
C PHE A 169 -3.79 13.90 -15.43
N LEU A 170 -4.59 12.87 -15.12
CA LEU A 170 -4.60 11.64 -15.89
C LEU A 170 -4.94 11.84 -17.37
N PRO A 171 -5.94 12.67 -17.75
CA PRO A 171 -6.26 12.89 -19.16
C PRO A 171 -5.17 13.61 -19.97
N VAL A 172 -4.26 14.34 -19.32
CA VAL A 172 -3.18 15.08 -20.00
C VAL A 172 -1.82 14.39 -19.89
N ALA A 173 -1.72 13.33 -19.12
CA ALA A 173 -0.51 12.53 -19.00
C ALA A 173 -0.33 11.66 -20.26
N SER A 174 0.66 11.97 -21.09
CA SER A 174 0.88 11.31 -22.38
C SER A 174 1.28 9.84 -22.24
N TYR A 175 2.00 9.49 -21.18
CA TYR A 175 2.53 8.14 -20.94
C TYR A 175 2.52 7.79 -19.45
N PRO A 176 2.38 6.51 -19.09
CA PRO A 176 2.60 6.05 -17.73
C PRO A 176 4.08 6.18 -17.34
N VAL A 177 4.33 6.41 -16.05
CA VAL A 177 5.69 6.35 -15.49
C VAL A 177 5.89 4.98 -14.86
N ARG A 178 6.83 4.19 -15.44
CA ARG A 178 7.10 2.78 -15.08
C ARG A 178 8.42 2.65 -14.34
N VAL A 179 8.59 3.37 -13.23
CA VAL A 179 9.80 3.33 -12.40
C VAL A 179 9.52 2.65 -11.05
N GLY A 180 10.55 2.15 -10.40
CA GLY A 180 10.44 1.54 -9.07
C GLY A 180 10.38 2.54 -7.91
N THR A 181 10.06 3.82 -8.18
CA THR A 181 10.10 4.92 -7.20
C THR A 181 8.80 5.72 -7.16
N HIS A 182 8.78 6.85 -6.43
CA HIS A 182 7.61 7.69 -6.14
C HIS A 182 6.82 8.16 -7.37
N PHE A 183 7.41 8.17 -8.55
CA PHE A 183 6.71 8.61 -9.76
C PHE A 183 5.87 7.52 -10.43
N ASN A 184 5.90 6.29 -9.92
CA ASN A 184 5.17 5.15 -10.49
C ASN A 184 3.66 5.41 -10.54
N THR A 185 3.09 5.42 -11.75
CA THR A 185 1.67 5.71 -11.94
C THR A 185 0.77 4.54 -11.58
N ALA A 186 1.17 3.30 -11.85
CA ALA A 186 0.38 2.11 -11.51
C ALA A 186 0.15 1.99 -9.99
N PHE A 187 1.18 2.31 -9.18
CA PHE A 187 1.05 2.35 -7.73
C PHE A 187 -0.03 3.33 -7.26
N ALA A 188 -0.01 4.55 -7.80
CA ALA A 188 -0.98 5.57 -7.42
C ALA A 188 -2.42 5.20 -7.84
N LEU A 189 -2.61 4.67 -9.06
CA LEU A 189 -3.91 4.17 -9.51
C LEU A 189 -4.40 3.02 -8.62
N ARG A 190 -3.50 2.09 -8.25
CA ARG A 190 -3.82 0.97 -7.36
C ARG A 190 -4.34 1.43 -6.01
N LEU A 191 -3.70 2.41 -5.38
CA LEU A 191 -4.15 2.92 -4.08
C LEU A 191 -5.43 3.73 -4.18
N ALA A 192 -5.55 4.59 -5.21
CA ALA A 192 -6.74 5.40 -5.44
C ALA A 192 -8.00 4.55 -5.71
N ALA A 193 -7.84 3.35 -6.29
CA ALA A 193 -8.93 2.43 -6.55
C ALA A 193 -9.65 1.95 -5.29
N ASP A 194 -8.93 1.79 -4.17
CA ASP A 194 -9.55 1.40 -2.90
C ASP A 194 -10.47 2.50 -2.38
N TYR A 195 -10.02 3.76 -2.45
CA TYR A 195 -10.86 4.91 -2.08
C TYR A 195 -12.06 5.07 -3.00
N ALA A 196 -11.87 4.95 -4.31
CA ALA A 196 -12.96 5.11 -5.28
C ALA A 196 -14.09 4.10 -5.02
N GLU A 197 -13.75 2.84 -4.72
CA GLU A 197 -14.72 1.81 -4.35
C GLU A 197 -15.37 2.11 -2.99
N GLY A 198 -14.56 2.37 -1.95
CA GLY A 198 -15.06 2.63 -0.58
C GLY A 198 -15.95 3.87 -0.48
N ALA A 199 -15.67 4.91 -1.28
CA ALA A 199 -16.47 6.13 -1.36
C ALA A 199 -17.67 6.01 -2.32
N GLY A 200 -17.75 4.96 -3.14
CA GLY A 200 -18.76 4.84 -4.20
C GLY A 200 -18.61 5.88 -5.31
N ASP A 201 -17.38 6.40 -5.53
CA ASP A 201 -17.09 7.41 -6.55
C ASP A 201 -16.99 6.77 -7.94
N ALA A 202 -18.11 6.65 -8.62
CA ALA A 202 -18.20 6.06 -9.95
C ALA A 202 -17.37 6.85 -10.99
N GLY A 203 -17.26 8.17 -10.86
CA GLY A 203 -16.48 9.02 -11.76
C GLY A 203 -14.98 8.71 -11.65
N LEU A 204 -14.45 8.67 -10.43
CA LEU A 204 -13.07 8.30 -10.19
C LEU A 204 -12.80 6.84 -10.59
N THR A 205 -13.71 5.91 -10.27
CA THR A 205 -13.58 4.49 -10.65
C THR A 205 -13.43 4.35 -12.17
N THR A 206 -14.29 5.01 -12.94
CA THR A 206 -14.22 5.00 -14.42
C THR A 206 -12.91 5.60 -14.92
N LEU A 207 -12.51 6.76 -14.39
CA LEU A 207 -11.27 7.42 -14.77
C LEU A 207 -10.05 6.54 -14.53
N LEU A 208 -9.94 5.90 -13.36
CA LEU A 208 -8.83 5.01 -13.02
C LEU A 208 -8.80 3.76 -13.91
N HIS A 209 -9.97 3.14 -14.14
CA HIS A 209 -10.10 1.98 -15.01
C HIS A 209 -9.68 2.30 -16.45
N ASP A 210 -10.25 3.37 -17.04
CA ASP A 210 -9.99 3.72 -18.44
C ASP A 210 -8.53 4.14 -18.65
N THR A 211 -7.94 4.84 -17.67
CA THR A 211 -6.52 5.17 -17.68
C THR A 211 -5.65 3.90 -17.64
N ALA A 212 -5.95 2.97 -16.74
CA ALA A 212 -5.17 1.72 -16.64
C ALA A 212 -5.31 0.87 -17.91
N VAL A 213 -6.51 0.75 -18.46
CA VAL A 213 -6.74 0.03 -19.73
C VAL A 213 -6.01 0.71 -20.88
N GLY A 214 -6.08 2.04 -20.98
CA GLY A 214 -5.42 2.80 -22.03
C GLY A 214 -3.89 2.73 -21.98
N TRP A 215 -3.30 2.63 -20.77
CA TRP A 215 -1.86 2.61 -20.60
C TRP A 215 -1.24 1.23 -20.57
N TYR A 216 -1.93 0.24 -19.99
CA TYR A 216 -1.37 -1.07 -19.68
C TYR A 216 -2.11 -2.22 -20.39
N GLY A 217 -3.27 -1.94 -20.99
CA GLY A 217 -4.16 -2.98 -21.53
C GLY A 217 -3.51 -3.87 -22.58
N GLU A 218 -2.59 -3.34 -23.40
CA GLU A 218 -1.90 -4.06 -24.46
C GLU A 218 -0.51 -4.57 -24.06
N ASP A 219 -0.07 -4.35 -22.81
CA ASP A 219 1.25 -4.77 -22.37
C ASP A 219 1.40 -6.31 -22.36
N ALA A 220 2.55 -6.76 -22.83
CA ALA A 220 2.93 -8.17 -22.95
C ALA A 220 4.44 -8.31 -22.75
N ASP A 221 4.91 -9.51 -22.37
CA ASP A 221 6.32 -9.87 -22.23
C ASP A 221 7.14 -8.81 -21.46
N CYS A 222 6.61 -8.37 -20.31
CA CYS A 222 7.22 -7.33 -19.49
C CYS A 222 8.70 -7.62 -19.21
N PRO A 223 9.64 -6.66 -19.48
CA PRO A 223 11.07 -6.85 -19.30
C PRO A 223 11.50 -6.78 -17.82
N ALA A 224 10.82 -7.52 -16.95
CA ALA A 224 11.06 -7.56 -15.50
C ALA A 224 12.45 -8.09 -15.12
N TRP A 225 13.23 -8.60 -16.08
CA TRP A 225 14.62 -8.97 -15.89
C TRP A 225 15.52 -7.77 -15.54
N GLY A 226 15.09 -6.55 -15.90
CA GLY A 226 15.80 -5.31 -15.59
C GLY A 226 15.65 -4.83 -14.16
N GLU A 227 14.81 -5.47 -13.34
CA GLU A 227 14.65 -5.16 -11.93
C GLU A 227 15.62 -5.98 -11.04
N PRO A 228 16.06 -5.41 -9.91
CA PRO A 228 15.77 -4.06 -9.41
C PRO A 228 16.70 -3.00 -10.01
N GLY A 229 16.24 -1.74 -10.05
CA GLY A 229 17.10 -0.57 -10.08
C GLY A 229 17.75 -0.31 -8.72
N GLY A 230 18.79 0.53 -8.69
CA GLY A 230 19.63 0.73 -7.48
C GLY A 230 18.93 1.40 -6.31
N ASP A 231 17.84 2.13 -6.54
CA ASP A 231 17.04 2.83 -5.53
C ASP A 231 15.54 2.50 -5.60
N ASP A 232 15.19 1.35 -6.20
CA ASP A 232 13.81 0.92 -6.27
C ASP A 232 13.27 0.49 -4.90
N PHE A 233 12.04 0.90 -4.59
CA PHE A 233 11.24 0.37 -3.48
C PHE A 233 9.92 -0.25 -3.95
N LEU A 234 9.65 -0.18 -5.24
CA LEU A 234 8.56 -0.85 -5.94
C LEU A 234 9.11 -1.71 -7.09
N SER A 235 8.53 -2.86 -7.31
CA SER A 235 8.70 -3.58 -8.58
C SER A 235 7.76 -2.96 -9.61
N SER A 236 8.31 -2.35 -10.67
CA SER A 236 7.51 -1.76 -11.73
C SER A 236 6.58 -2.78 -12.38
N ALA A 237 7.08 -3.99 -12.63
CA ALA A 237 6.31 -5.09 -13.21
C ALA A 237 5.21 -5.60 -12.27
N LEU A 238 5.54 -5.87 -11.00
CA LEU A 238 4.56 -6.44 -10.07
C LEU A 238 3.49 -5.43 -9.65
N ILE A 239 3.84 -4.15 -9.49
CA ILE A 239 2.85 -3.13 -9.14
C ILE A 239 1.91 -2.82 -10.30
N GLU A 240 2.39 -2.91 -11.54
CA GLU A 240 1.53 -2.84 -12.72
C GLU A 240 0.54 -4.02 -12.75
N ALA A 241 1.04 -5.24 -12.53
CA ALA A 241 0.18 -6.43 -12.45
C ALA A 241 -0.87 -6.30 -11.32
N GLU A 242 -0.48 -5.78 -10.14
CA GLU A 242 -1.41 -5.57 -9.02
C GLU A 242 -2.43 -4.45 -9.29
N CYS A 243 -2.02 -3.40 -10.00
CA CYS A 243 -2.91 -2.34 -10.47
C CYS A 243 -3.97 -2.90 -11.43
N MET A 244 -3.56 -3.68 -12.43
CA MET A 244 -4.45 -4.31 -13.40
C MET A 244 -5.35 -5.36 -12.74
N ARG A 245 -4.82 -6.16 -11.79
CA ARG A 245 -5.62 -7.09 -10.98
C ARG A 245 -6.76 -6.37 -10.22
N ARG A 246 -6.48 -5.17 -9.71
CA ARG A 246 -7.44 -4.40 -8.93
C ARG A 246 -8.50 -3.71 -9.78
N LEU A 247 -8.12 -3.27 -10.99
CA LEU A 247 -8.97 -2.44 -11.83
C LEU A 247 -9.71 -3.24 -12.91
N LEU A 248 -9.19 -4.40 -13.34
CA LEU A 248 -9.87 -5.23 -14.33
C LEU A 248 -10.80 -6.27 -13.68
N PRO A 249 -11.92 -6.60 -14.32
CA PRO A 249 -12.69 -7.79 -13.96
C PRO A 249 -11.82 -9.05 -14.10
N PRO A 250 -11.98 -10.07 -13.24
CA PRO A 250 -11.16 -11.28 -13.26
C PRO A 250 -11.06 -11.95 -14.65
N ALA A 251 -12.15 -11.98 -15.41
CA ALA A 251 -12.19 -12.56 -16.75
C ALA A 251 -11.32 -11.81 -17.78
N ARG A 252 -11.02 -10.53 -17.55
CA ARG A 252 -10.10 -9.73 -18.39
C ARG A 252 -8.69 -9.75 -17.84
N PHE A 253 -8.54 -9.78 -16.52
CA PHE A 253 -7.24 -9.81 -15.87
C PHE A 253 -6.46 -11.09 -16.17
N ALA A 254 -7.07 -12.27 -16.08
CA ALA A 254 -6.37 -13.54 -16.24
C ALA A 254 -5.63 -13.65 -17.60
N PRO A 255 -6.25 -13.46 -18.78
CA PRO A 255 -5.55 -13.53 -20.05
C PRO A 255 -4.54 -12.37 -20.24
N TRP A 256 -4.77 -11.21 -19.65
CA TRP A 256 -3.79 -10.13 -19.66
C TRP A 256 -2.55 -10.52 -18.85
N PHE A 257 -2.72 -11.06 -17.65
CA PHE A 257 -1.63 -11.45 -16.76
C PHE A 257 -0.77 -12.59 -17.36
N ASP A 258 -1.41 -13.53 -18.09
CA ASP A 258 -0.72 -14.61 -18.79
C ASP A 258 0.25 -14.09 -19.84
N ARG A 259 -0.13 -13.08 -20.62
CA ARG A 259 0.74 -12.51 -21.66
C ARG A 259 1.72 -11.48 -21.10
N PHE A 260 1.39 -10.79 -19.99
CA PHE A 260 2.24 -9.76 -19.38
C PHE A 260 3.48 -10.36 -18.70
N LEU A 261 3.34 -11.44 -17.93
CA LEU A 261 4.42 -12.13 -17.23
C LEU A 261 4.34 -13.65 -17.45
N PRO A 262 4.62 -14.15 -18.67
CA PRO A 262 4.38 -15.54 -19.05
C PRO A 262 5.30 -16.55 -18.33
N GLY A 263 6.40 -16.08 -17.75
CA GLY A 263 7.41 -16.94 -17.11
C GLY A 263 7.19 -17.26 -15.62
N LEU A 264 6.11 -16.77 -15.01
CA LEU A 264 5.92 -16.84 -13.55
C LEU A 264 5.86 -18.25 -12.97
N ALA A 265 5.20 -19.20 -13.67
CA ALA A 265 5.14 -20.60 -13.24
C ALA A 265 6.52 -21.27 -13.16
N ALA A 266 7.48 -20.78 -13.95
CA ALA A 266 8.87 -21.24 -13.96
C ALA A 266 9.81 -20.32 -13.14
N SER A 267 9.27 -19.45 -12.29
CA SER A 267 10.02 -18.45 -11.51
C SER A 267 10.94 -17.58 -12.37
N ARG A 268 10.45 -17.13 -13.52
CA ARG A 268 11.20 -16.28 -14.46
C ARG A 268 10.54 -14.92 -14.65
N PRO A 269 11.35 -13.83 -14.76
CA PRO A 269 12.82 -13.81 -14.66
C PRO A 269 13.29 -14.03 -13.21
N ALA A 270 14.44 -14.68 -13.04
CA ALA A 270 14.97 -15.03 -11.72
C ALA A 270 15.24 -13.81 -10.82
N THR A 271 15.52 -12.64 -11.40
CA THR A 271 15.74 -11.37 -10.69
C THR A 271 14.50 -10.90 -9.95
N LEU A 272 13.31 -11.18 -10.45
CA LEU A 272 12.05 -10.84 -9.81
C LEU A 272 11.79 -11.70 -8.55
N PHE A 273 12.21 -12.97 -8.60
CA PHE A 273 11.95 -13.95 -7.53
C PHE A 273 13.01 -14.00 -6.43
N ARG A 274 14.15 -13.32 -6.61
CA ARG A 274 15.19 -13.21 -5.58
C ARG A 274 15.00 -11.93 -4.78
N PRO A 275 15.03 -11.99 -3.44
CA PRO A 275 15.08 -10.81 -2.61
C PRO A 275 16.28 -9.92 -2.97
N ALA A 276 16.06 -8.62 -2.98
CA ALA A 276 17.11 -7.64 -3.18
C ALA A 276 18.06 -7.61 -1.98
N GLY A 277 19.38 -7.59 -2.25
CA GLY A 277 20.40 -7.40 -1.22
C GLY A 277 20.58 -5.91 -0.89
N VAL A 278 20.65 -5.57 0.40
CA VAL A 278 20.88 -4.22 0.88
C VAL A 278 22.27 -4.13 1.48
N THR A 279 23.16 -3.37 0.85
CA THR A 279 24.58 -3.29 1.24
C THR A 279 24.88 -2.20 2.26
N ASP A 280 24.07 -1.13 2.28
CA ASP A 280 24.18 -0.03 3.22
C ASP A 280 22.79 0.51 3.58
N ARG A 281 22.37 0.31 4.84
CA ARG A 281 21.07 0.78 5.33
C ARG A 281 21.10 2.19 5.87
N SER A 282 22.27 2.78 6.04
CA SER A 282 22.44 4.19 6.43
C SER A 282 22.23 5.15 5.24
N ASP A 283 22.43 4.65 4.00
CA ASP A 283 22.03 5.38 2.79
C ASP A 283 20.54 5.18 2.51
N GLY A 284 19.78 6.27 2.58
CA GLY A 284 18.33 6.24 2.41
C GLY A 284 17.86 5.69 1.06
N LYS A 285 18.68 5.79 0.00
CA LYS A 285 18.35 5.26 -1.32
C LYS A 285 18.65 3.76 -1.43
N ILE A 286 19.79 3.31 -0.89
CA ILE A 286 20.11 1.88 -0.86
C ILE A 286 19.13 1.14 0.07
N ALA A 287 18.71 1.77 1.18
CA ALA A 287 17.69 1.26 2.09
C ALA A 287 16.31 1.08 1.43
N HIS A 288 16.04 1.75 0.29
CA HIS A 288 14.83 1.51 -0.53
C HIS A 288 14.66 0.04 -0.91
N LEU A 289 15.75 -0.71 -1.08
CA LEU A 289 15.69 -2.12 -1.45
C LEU A 289 15.08 -3.03 -0.36
N ASP A 290 15.11 -2.64 0.92
CA ASP A 290 14.31 -3.33 1.96
C ASP A 290 12.80 -3.11 1.71
N GLY A 291 12.41 -1.91 1.31
CA GLY A 291 11.04 -1.61 0.90
C GLY A 291 10.62 -2.33 -0.37
N LEU A 292 11.53 -2.51 -1.32
CA LEU A 292 11.28 -3.33 -2.51
C LEU A 292 10.95 -4.76 -2.12
N ASN A 293 11.65 -5.35 -1.17
CA ASN A 293 11.33 -6.68 -0.67
C ASN A 293 9.91 -6.73 -0.09
N LEU A 294 9.53 -5.74 0.72
CA LEU A 294 8.19 -5.68 1.31
C LEU A 294 7.09 -5.44 0.26
N SER A 295 7.31 -4.53 -0.69
CA SER A 295 6.34 -4.23 -1.76
C SER A 295 6.18 -5.42 -2.72
N ARG A 296 7.25 -6.13 -3.04
CA ARG A 296 7.19 -7.38 -3.82
C ARG A 296 6.40 -8.45 -3.08
N ALA A 297 6.64 -8.62 -1.78
CA ALA A 297 5.87 -9.56 -0.95
C ALA A 297 4.38 -9.25 -0.97
N TRP A 298 4.01 -7.97 -0.86
CA TRP A 298 2.63 -7.51 -1.01
C TRP A 298 2.04 -7.91 -2.36
N CYS A 299 2.69 -7.54 -3.46
CA CYS A 299 2.20 -7.83 -4.80
C CYS A 299 2.10 -9.34 -5.06
N PHE A 300 3.12 -10.12 -4.70
CA PHE A 300 3.11 -11.57 -4.86
C PHE A 300 1.95 -12.24 -4.11
N ARG A 301 1.66 -11.82 -2.88
CA ARG A 301 0.53 -12.34 -2.10
C ARG A 301 -0.80 -12.00 -2.74
N ALA A 302 -0.98 -10.74 -3.16
CA ALA A 302 -2.22 -10.29 -3.78
C ALA A 302 -2.47 -10.99 -5.12
N LEU A 303 -1.44 -11.14 -5.95
CA LEU A 303 -1.51 -11.85 -7.22
C LEU A 303 -1.79 -13.35 -7.02
N ALA A 304 -1.08 -14.01 -6.11
CA ALA A 304 -1.32 -15.42 -5.79
C ALA A 304 -2.74 -15.68 -5.29
N ALA A 305 -3.29 -14.76 -4.49
CA ALA A 305 -4.66 -14.88 -3.96
C ALA A 305 -5.75 -14.73 -5.05
N SER A 306 -5.43 -14.10 -6.18
CA SER A 306 -6.36 -13.93 -7.30
C SER A 306 -6.40 -15.11 -8.27
N LEU A 307 -5.46 -16.06 -8.13
CA LEU A 307 -5.37 -17.24 -8.98
C LEU A 307 -6.16 -18.41 -8.41
N GLY A 308 -6.67 -19.29 -9.29
CA GLY A 308 -7.33 -20.52 -8.87
C GLY A 308 -6.39 -21.45 -8.09
N PRO A 309 -6.94 -22.38 -7.29
CA PRO A 309 -6.14 -23.26 -6.42
C PRO A 309 -5.15 -24.16 -7.20
N ASP A 310 -5.49 -24.52 -8.42
CA ASP A 310 -4.68 -25.39 -9.29
C ASP A 310 -3.78 -24.62 -10.26
N ASP A 311 -3.74 -23.29 -10.16
CA ASP A 311 -2.91 -22.47 -11.05
C ASP A 311 -1.41 -22.70 -10.76
N PRO A 312 -0.62 -23.12 -11.76
CA PRO A 312 0.80 -23.46 -11.55
C PRO A 312 1.67 -22.29 -11.13
N ARG A 313 1.19 -21.05 -11.21
CA ARG A 313 1.88 -19.83 -10.73
C ARG A 313 1.75 -19.66 -9.22
N GLN A 314 0.72 -20.22 -8.58
CA GLN A 314 0.47 -20.01 -7.14
C GLN A 314 1.66 -20.43 -6.25
N PRO A 315 2.21 -21.65 -6.35
CA PRO A 315 3.30 -22.07 -5.48
C PRO A 315 4.55 -21.16 -5.58
N PRO A 316 5.08 -20.84 -6.77
CA PRO A 316 6.24 -19.95 -6.87
C PRO A 316 5.96 -18.52 -6.40
N LEU A 317 4.76 -17.96 -6.62
CA LEU A 317 4.43 -16.63 -6.12
C LEU A 317 4.35 -16.59 -4.60
N ARG A 318 3.74 -17.61 -3.98
CA ARG A 318 3.69 -17.73 -2.52
C ARG A 318 5.10 -17.88 -1.91
N ALA A 319 5.92 -18.75 -2.47
CA ALA A 319 7.30 -18.93 -2.02
C ALA A 319 8.14 -17.65 -2.14
N ALA A 320 7.98 -16.92 -3.26
CA ALA A 320 8.63 -15.63 -3.44
C ALA A 320 8.14 -14.60 -2.41
N ALA A 321 6.84 -14.51 -2.16
CA ALA A 321 6.28 -13.62 -1.15
C ALA A 321 6.92 -13.83 0.23
N GLU A 322 7.01 -15.09 0.67
CA GLU A 322 7.61 -15.45 1.96
C GLU A 322 9.11 -15.11 2.01
N ALA A 323 9.85 -15.41 0.93
CA ALA A 323 11.28 -15.10 0.86
C ALA A 323 11.54 -13.59 0.93
N HIS A 324 10.77 -12.79 0.21
CA HIS A 324 10.89 -11.33 0.20
C HIS A 324 10.46 -10.72 1.54
N LEU A 325 9.37 -11.22 2.14
CA LEU A 325 8.93 -10.77 3.46
C LEU A 325 9.96 -11.08 4.55
N ALA A 326 10.54 -12.29 4.51
CA ALA A 326 11.61 -12.69 5.45
C ALA A 326 12.86 -11.83 5.31
N ALA A 327 13.16 -11.34 4.09
CA ALA A 327 14.30 -10.45 3.84
C ALA A 327 14.05 -9.01 4.33
N GLY A 328 12.85 -8.47 4.17
CA GLY A 328 12.56 -7.07 4.51
C GLY A 328 12.08 -6.84 5.95
N LEU A 329 11.27 -7.78 6.50
CA LEU A 329 10.60 -7.58 7.79
C LEU A 329 11.56 -7.33 8.99
N PRO A 330 12.73 -7.95 9.11
CA PRO A 330 13.67 -7.68 10.20
C PRO A 330 14.20 -6.25 10.23
N HIS A 331 14.13 -5.52 9.12
CA HIS A 331 14.70 -4.18 8.93
C HIS A 331 13.68 -3.04 9.03
N VAL A 332 12.45 -3.36 9.41
CA VAL A 332 11.38 -2.36 9.60
C VAL A 332 11.68 -1.39 10.76
N THR A 333 12.53 -1.81 11.70
CA THR A 333 12.96 -1.03 12.86
C THR A 333 14.48 -0.99 12.96
N GLY A 334 15.07 0.08 13.51
CA GLY A 334 16.49 0.15 13.82
C GLY A 334 17.25 1.31 13.20
N ASP A 335 16.78 1.85 12.07
CA ASP A 335 17.35 3.06 11.45
C ASP A 335 16.22 3.99 11.00
N TYR A 336 16.32 5.29 11.32
CA TYR A 336 15.29 6.27 10.99
C TYR A 336 15.02 6.40 9.49
N MET A 337 16.04 6.19 8.66
CA MET A 337 15.87 6.23 7.19
C MET A 337 14.98 5.10 6.66
N GLY A 338 14.84 4.01 7.40
CA GLY A 338 13.89 2.94 7.15
C GLY A 338 12.61 3.05 7.97
N GLU A 339 12.72 3.38 9.27
CA GLU A 339 11.60 3.37 10.22
C GLU A 339 10.42 4.26 9.81
N HIS A 340 10.69 5.42 9.17
CA HIS A 340 9.64 6.37 8.83
C HIS A 340 8.71 5.90 7.69
N TRP A 341 8.97 4.72 7.06
CA TRP A 341 8.15 4.24 5.95
C TRP A 341 8.06 2.72 5.77
N LEU A 342 9.06 1.92 6.16
CA LEU A 342 9.08 0.47 5.91
C LEU A 342 7.92 -0.27 6.60
N ALA A 343 7.52 0.15 7.82
CA ALA A 343 6.41 -0.46 8.54
C ALA A 343 5.10 -0.43 7.74
N THR A 344 4.90 0.59 6.92
CA THR A 344 3.73 0.74 6.05
C THR A 344 3.67 -0.33 4.97
N PHE A 345 4.79 -0.58 4.29
CA PHE A 345 4.88 -1.63 3.27
C PHE A 345 4.84 -3.03 3.88
N ALA A 346 5.40 -3.21 5.07
CA ALA A 346 5.26 -4.45 5.83
C ALA A 346 3.79 -4.74 6.19
N LEU A 347 3.04 -3.71 6.60
CA LEU A 347 1.61 -3.85 6.87
C LEU A 347 0.83 -4.23 5.61
N LEU A 348 1.06 -3.57 4.46
CA LEU A 348 0.46 -3.96 3.18
C LEU A 348 0.72 -5.43 2.85
N ALA A 349 1.98 -5.89 3.02
CA ALA A 349 2.35 -7.26 2.73
C ALA A 349 1.69 -8.27 3.68
N LEU A 350 1.57 -7.94 4.96
CA LEU A 350 0.95 -8.82 5.97
C LEU A 350 -0.57 -8.90 5.83
N GLU A 351 -1.22 -7.80 5.39
CA GLU A 351 -2.67 -7.76 5.12
C GLU A 351 -3.07 -8.44 3.81
N ALA A 352 -2.18 -8.60 2.84
CA ALA A 352 -2.47 -9.24 1.56
C ALA A 352 -2.51 -10.79 1.62
N GLY A 353 -2.30 -11.40 2.80
CA GLY A 353 -2.32 -12.86 2.98
C GLY A 353 -3.72 -13.47 2.93
N PRO A 354 -3.81 -14.80 2.77
CA PRO A 354 -5.08 -15.51 2.85
C PRO A 354 -5.69 -15.33 4.25
N GLY A 355 -6.90 -14.82 4.33
CA GLY A 355 -7.64 -14.56 5.57
C GLY A 355 -7.79 -13.09 5.95
N ALA A 356 -7.08 -12.16 5.33
CA ALA A 356 -7.19 -10.72 5.64
C ALA A 356 -8.47 -10.06 5.09
N GLY A 357 -9.18 -10.71 4.17
CA GLY A 357 -10.40 -10.19 3.53
C GLY A 357 -11.72 -10.66 4.15
N ALA A 358 -11.69 -11.50 5.17
CA ALA A 358 -12.93 -12.12 5.73
C ALA A 358 -13.72 -11.22 6.71
N GLY A 359 -13.34 -9.94 6.85
CA GLY A 359 -13.93 -9.01 7.81
C GLY A 359 -14.92 -7.97 7.24
N THR A 360 -15.27 -7.99 5.95
CA THR A 360 -16.19 -6.99 5.36
C THR A 360 -17.37 -7.58 4.57
N GLY A 361 -17.77 -8.81 4.89
CA GLY A 361 -19.06 -9.35 4.46
C GLY A 361 -20.13 -8.94 5.48
N ALA A 362 -20.97 -7.98 5.14
CA ALA A 362 -22.20 -7.74 5.87
C ALA A 362 -23.01 -9.02 5.87
N GLU A 363 -23.23 -9.62 7.04
CA GLU A 363 -24.30 -10.60 7.24
C GLU A 363 -25.63 -9.86 6.99
N THR A 364 -26.15 -9.98 5.78
CA THR A 364 -27.56 -9.70 5.53
C THR A 364 -28.32 -10.84 6.18
N GLY A 365 -28.77 -10.62 7.42
CA GLY A 365 -29.66 -11.52 8.13
C GLY A 365 -30.94 -11.72 7.33
N ALA A 366 -31.09 -12.90 6.78
CA ALA A 366 -32.37 -13.40 6.32
C ALA A 366 -33.24 -13.69 7.55
N ALA A 367 -34.00 -12.68 7.97
CA ALA A 367 -35.11 -12.91 8.89
C ALA A 367 -36.23 -13.65 8.10
N GLY A 368 -36.31 -14.93 8.33
CA GLY A 368 -37.43 -15.75 7.89
C GLY A 368 -38.74 -15.31 8.57
N ASP A 369 -39.61 -14.67 7.83
CA ASP A 369 -40.99 -14.41 8.25
C ASP A 369 -41.84 -15.64 7.93
N ALA A 370 -41.99 -16.53 8.94
CA ALA A 370 -43.00 -17.58 8.93
C ALA A 370 -44.33 -16.93 9.31
N ARG A 371 -45.19 -16.64 8.33
CA ARG A 371 -46.62 -16.35 8.59
C ARG A 371 -47.43 -17.54 8.22
N ASP A 372 -47.97 -18.10 9.28
CA ASP A 372 -49.00 -19.11 9.36
C ASP A 372 -50.32 -18.62 8.75
N GLY A 373 -51.02 -19.55 8.14
CA GLY A 373 -52.29 -19.30 7.50
C GLY A 373 -53.45 -19.13 8.48
N GLY A 374 -54.37 -18.28 8.16
CA GLY A 374 -55.65 -18.13 8.82
C GLY A 374 -56.71 -17.60 7.84
N LYS A 375 -57.61 -18.49 7.48
CA LYS A 375 -58.84 -18.20 6.72
C LYS A 375 -59.77 -17.27 7.49
N CYS A 376 -60.56 -16.49 6.76
CA CYS A 376 -62.01 -16.36 6.76
C CYS A 376 -62.49 -14.93 6.51
N PHE A 377 -63.40 -14.88 5.54
CA PHE A 377 -64.42 -13.93 5.10
C PHE A 377 -63.96 -12.79 4.20
#